data_4a2284f7987f7d95b0a53ab55f386257
#
_entry.id   4a2284f7987f7d95b0a53ab55f386257
#
_cell.length_a   1.000
_cell.length_b   1.000
_cell.length_c   1.000
_cell.angle_alpha   90.00
_cell.angle_beta   90.00
_cell.angle_gamma   90.00
#
_symmetry.space_group_name_H-M   'P 1'
#
loop_
_entity.id
_entity.type
_entity.pdbx_description
1 polymer ?
#
loop_
_entity_poly.entity_id
_entity_poly.type
_entity_poly.pdbx_seq_one_letter_code
_entity_poly.pdbx_strand_id
1 'polypeptide(L)'
;MMQKLPLSDFEWMSKNEIENFDLGKVDLEGNEGYILECDLNYPKKLHNKHSNLPLAPEIIEVCEENLSPYAKKALFLTDNKKKYKDVKLISSFHDRKNYVVHAKNLKLYVDLGLKIDKISRILKFKQSNFIAPFIEKCTLSRQNSKTKFEMDQFKKLVCF
;
A
#
# COMPACT_ATOMS: atom_id res chain seq x y z
N MET A 1 9.11 -3.37 8.66
CA MET A 1 9.11 -2.84 10.03
C MET A 1 10.44 -2.18 10.45
N MET A 2 11.58 -2.54 9.88
CA MET A 2 12.88 -1.88 10.20
C MET A 2 13.11 -0.57 9.44
N GLN A 3 12.25 -0.24 8.48
CA GLN A 3 12.30 1.03 7.75
C GLN A 3 11.79 2.18 8.61
N LYS A 4 12.11 3.41 8.21
CA LYS A 4 11.55 4.60 8.84
C LYS A 4 10.04 4.63 8.68
N LEU A 5 9.34 4.92 9.78
CA LEU A 5 7.89 5.02 9.89
C LEU A 5 7.51 6.43 10.34
N PRO A 6 6.30 6.91 10.02
CA PRO A 6 5.78 8.18 10.52
C PRO A 6 5.86 8.26 12.04
N LEU A 7 6.40 9.36 12.56
CA LEU A 7 6.59 9.57 14.01
C LEU A 7 5.81 10.77 14.54
N SER A 8 6.04 11.96 13.96
CA SER A 8 5.50 13.22 14.47
C SER A 8 5.44 14.30 13.39
N ASP A 9 5.00 15.49 13.80
CA ASP A 9 4.99 16.73 13.00
C ASP A 9 4.22 16.55 11.69
N PHE A 10 2.98 16.07 11.80
CA PHE A 10 2.09 15.87 10.66
C PHE A 10 1.52 17.22 10.21
N GLU A 11 1.90 17.64 9.04
CA GLU A 11 1.51 18.91 8.44
C GLU A 11 1.01 18.73 7.01
N TRP A 12 -0.11 19.41 6.67
CA TRP A 12 -0.56 19.50 5.29
C TRP A 12 0.25 20.56 4.54
N MET A 13 0.77 20.19 3.40
CA MET A 13 1.46 21.13 2.52
C MET A 13 0.48 22.12 1.89
N SER A 14 0.92 23.37 1.75
CA SER A 14 0.16 24.41 1.05
C SER A 14 0.09 24.14 -0.46
N LYS A 15 -0.86 24.81 -1.14
CA LYS A 15 -1.01 24.64 -2.61
C LYS A 15 0.26 24.98 -3.38
N ASN A 16 0.97 26.05 -2.99
CA ASN A 16 2.20 26.46 -3.64
C ASN A 16 3.33 25.42 -3.47
N GLU A 17 3.40 24.77 -2.31
CA GLU A 17 4.36 23.69 -2.05
C GLU A 17 4.04 22.44 -2.86
N ILE A 18 2.74 22.12 -3.00
CA ILE A 18 2.29 20.97 -3.81
C ILE A 18 2.62 21.16 -5.30
N GLU A 19 2.41 22.38 -5.83
CA GLU A 19 2.74 22.71 -7.22
C GLU A 19 4.24 22.59 -7.54
N ASN A 20 5.09 22.88 -6.55
CA ASN A 20 6.55 22.77 -6.67
C ASN A 20 7.11 21.42 -6.21
N PHE A 21 6.25 20.49 -5.80
CA PHE A 21 6.68 19.19 -5.28
C PHE A 21 7.16 18.27 -6.40
N ASP A 22 8.40 17.82 -6.29
CA ASP A 22 9.03 16.88 -7.22
C ASP A 22 9.40 15.59 -6.51
N LEU A 23 8.62 14.54 -6.74
CA LEU A 23 8.85 13.21 -6.15
C LEU A 23 10.26 12.66 -6.46
N GLY A 24 10.84 13.03 -7.61
CA GLY A 24 12.17 12.58 -8.03
C GLY A 24 13.31 13.16 -7.18
N LYS A 25 13.09 14.33 -6.58
CA LYS A 25 14.08 15.03 -5.75
C LYS A 25 13.95 14.76 -4.25
N VAL A 26 12.89 14.07 -3.85
CA VAL A 26 12.64 13.78 -2.44
C VAL A 26 13.60 12.70 -1.94
N ASP A 27 14.30 12.99 -0.84
CA ASP A 27 15.06 11.97 -0.11
C ASP A 27 14.11 11.09 0.72
N LEU A 28 13.75 9.95 0.14
CA LEU A 28 12.83 8.98 0.76
C LEU A 28 13.44 8.24 1.97
N GLU A 29 14.77 8.29 2.12
CA GLU A 29 15.48 7.74 3.28
C GLU A 29 15.84 8.80 4.31
N GLY A 30 15.50 10.06 4.04
CA GLY A 30 15.69 11.20 4.95
C GLY A 30 14.85 11.11 6.22
N ASN A 31 14.85 12.18 7.00
CA ASN A 31 14.05 12.26 8.23
C ASN A 31 12.62 12.78 8.01
N GLU A 32 12.30 13.15 6.78
CA GLU A 32 10.97 13.59 6.37
C GLU A 32 10.32 12.53 5.47
N GLY A 33 9.06 12.28 5.69
CA GLY A 33 8.24 11.39 4.89
C GLY A 33 7.00 12.09 4.35
N TYR A 34 6.40 11.51 3.32
CA TYR A 34 5.25 12.09 2.62
C TYR A 34 4.21 11.02 2.31
N ILE A 35 2.95 11.37 2.55
CA ILE A 35 1.79 10.63 2.05
C ILE A 35 1.08 11.54 1.07
N LEU A 36 0.82 11.04 -0.12
CA LEU A 36 0.21 11.81 -1.21
C LEU A 36 -1.18 11.26 -1.54
N GLU A 37 -2.10 12.17 -1.80
CA GLU A 37 -3.36 11.89 -2.46
C GLU A 37 -3.24 12.34 -3.91
N CYS A 38 -3.33 11.39 -4.84
CA CYS A 38 -3.07 11.64 -6.25
C CYS A 38 -3.96 10.83 -7.17
N ASP A 39 -4.12 11.30 -8.39
CA ASP A 39 -4.71 10.56 -9.49
C ASP A 39 -3.59 9.85 -10.26
N LEU A 40 -3.77 8.54 -10.48
CA LEU A 40 -2.82 7.70 -11.20
C LEU A 40 -3.43 7.17 -12.49
N ASN A 41 -2.72 7.32 -13.58
CA ASN A 41 -3.05 6.71 -14.86
C ASN A 41 -2.27 5.41 -15.04
N TYR A 42 -2.99 4.34 -15.44
CA TYR A 42 -2.41 3.03 -15.72
C TYR A 42 -2.33 2.79 -17.23
N PRO A 43 -1.20 3.08 -17.90
CA PRO A 43 -1.09 2.97 -19.34
C PRO A 43 -1.34 1.53 -19.85
N LYS A 44 -2.16 1.38 -20.88
CA LYS A 44 -2.51 0.07 -21.48
C LYS A 44 -1.30 -0.77 -21.87
N LYS A 45 -0.19 -0.15 -22.27
CA LYS A 45 1.06 -0.83 -22.62
C LYS A 45 1.69 -1.63 -21.45
N LEU A 46 1.33 -1.30 -20.20
CA LEU A 46 1.82 -1.97 -19.01
C LEU A 46 0.97 -3.18 -18.61
N HIS A 47 -0.26 -3.32 -19.12
CA HIS A 47 -1.19 -4.37 -18.69
C HIS A 47 -0.60 -5.77 -18.84
N ASN A 48 0.03 -6.07 -19.98
CA ASN A 48 0.68 -7.37 -20.21
C ASN A 48 1.91 -7.57 -19.32
N LYS A 49 2.70 -6.48 -19.12
CA LYS A 49 3.90 -6.55 -18.28
C LYS A 49 3.57 -6.79 -16.80
N HIS A 50 2.47 -6.23 -16.33
CA HIS A 50 2.04 -6.30 -14.93
C HIS A 50 0.90 -7.32 -14.71
N SER A 51 0.64 -8.23 -15.66
CA SER A 51 -0.50 -9.17 -15.60
C SER A 51 -0.51 -10.03 -14.34
N ASN A 52 0.64 -10.40 -13.82
CA ASN A 52 0.75 -11.23 -12.61
C ASN A 52 0.63 -10.43 -11.32
N LEU A 53 0.95 -9.15 -11.33
CA LEU A 53 0.92 -8.29 -10.16
C LEU A 53 0.57 -6.84 -10.55
N PRO A 54 -0.71 -6.53 -10.78
CA PRO A 54 -1.14 -5.15 -11.00
C PRO A 54 -0.80 -4.26 -9.80
N LEU A 55 -0.32 -3.06 -10.09
CA LEU A 55 0.09 -2.07 -9.09
C LEU A 55 -1.11 -1.30 -8.53
N ALA A 56 -0.88 -0.56 -7.42
CA ALA A 56 -1.85 0.30 -6.78
C ALA A 56 -3.18 -0.42 -6.46
N PRO A 57 -3.19 -1.45 -5.59
CA PRO A 57 -4.41 -2.12 -5.17
C PRO A 57 -5.34 -1.14 -4.44
N GLU A 58 -6.63 -1.28 -4.64
CA GLU A 58 -7.66 -0.44 -4.02
C GLU A 58 -8.76 -1.28 -3.36
N ILE A 59 -9.36 -0.71 -2.32
CA ILE A 59 -10.52 -1.32 -1.66
C ILE A 59 -11.76 -0.85 -2.41
N ILE A 60 -12.48 -1.79 -3.03
CA ILE A 60 -13.72 -1.50 -3.73
C ILE A 60 -14.86 -2.41 -3.27
N GLU A 61 -16.06 -1.92 -3.41
CA GLU A 61 -17.26 -2.72 -3.24
C GLU A 61 -17.48 -3.56 -4.51
N VAL A 62 -17.46 -4.88 -4.35
CA VAL A 62 -17.69 -5.84 -5.43
C VAL A 62 -19.15 -6.26 -5.41
N CYS A 63 -19.85 -6.00 -6.51
CA CYS A 63 -21.22 -6.44 -6.74
C CYS A 63 -21.26 -7.68 -7.62
N GLU A 64 -22.43 -8.32 -7.71
CA GLU A 64 -22.64 -9.49 -8.56
C GLU A 64 -22.23 -9.25 -10.02
N GLU A 65 -22.40 -8.02 -10.54
CA GLU A 65 -22.06 -7.64 -11.90
C GLU A 65 -20.55 -7.76 -12.18
N ASN A 66 -19.72 -7.54 -11.14
CA ASN A 66 -18.26 -7.63 -11.23
C ASN A 66 -17.73 -9.08 -11.19
N LEU A 67 -18.59 -10.04 -10.89
CA LEU A 67 -18.19 -11.45 -10.78
C LEU A 67 -18.03 -12.09 -12.16
N SER A 68 -17.08 -13.03 -12.27
CA SER A 68 -16.95 -13.87 -13.45
C SER A 68 -18.19 -14.77 -13.65
N PRO A 69 -18.48 -15.24 -14.88
CA PRO A 69 -19.58 -16.18 -15.13
C PRO A 69 -19.52 -17.42 -14.24
N TYR A 70 -18.32 -17.93 -13.98
CA TYR A 70 -18.11 -19.06 -13.08
C TYR A 70 -18.49 -18.73 -11.63
N ALA A 71 -18.05 -17.59 -11.10
CA ALA A 71 -18.37 -17.16 -9.75
C ALA A 71 -19.88 -16.89 -9.56
N LYS A 72 -20.54 -16.31 -10.57
CA LYS A 72 -22.01 -16.15 -10.58
C LYS A 72 -22.74 -17.49 -10.49
N LYS A 73 -22.29 -18.49 -11.27
CA LYS A 73 -22.86 -19.84 -11.24
C LYS A 73 -22.63 -20.52 -9.88
N ALA A 74 -21.44 -20.39 -9.30
CA ALA A 74 -21.13 -20.93 -7.98
C ALA A 74 -21.99 -20.28 -6.88
N LEU A 75 -22.18 -18.95 -6.95
CA LEU A 75 -23.02 -18.20 -6.03
C LEU A 75 -24.48 -18.67 -6.10
N PHE A 76 -25.01 -18.92 -7.30
CA PHE A 76 -26.35 -19.43 -7.51
C PHE A 76 -26.55 -20.82 -6.89
N LEU A 77 -25.52 -21.69 -6.95
CA LEU A 77 -25.58 -23.04 -6.37
C LEU A 77 -25.54 -23.05 -4.83
N THR A 78 -25.09 -21.98 -4.20
CA THR A 78 -24.98 -21.89 -2.72
C THR A 78 -26.26 -21.39 -2.03
N ASP A 79 -27.40 -21.33 -2.76
CA ASP A 79 -28.73 -20.92 -2.24
C ASP A 79 -28.74 -19.49 -1.57
N ASN A 80 -27.73 -18.70 -1.78
CA ASN A 80 -27.63 -17.33 -1.30
C ASN A 80 -28.45 -16.41 -2.21
N LYS A 81 -29.76 -16.31 -1.96
CA LYS A 81 -30.69 -15.41 -2.66
C LYS A 81 -30.45 -13.92 -2.39
N LYS A 82 -29.49 -13.57 -1.52
CA LYS A 82 -29.10 -12.18 -1.27
C LYS A 82 -28.17 -11.70 -2.39
N LYS A 83 -28.39 -10.47 -2.89
CA LYS A 83 -27.47 -9.82 -3.82
C LYS A 83 -26.06 -9.85 -3.23
N TYR A 84 -25.11 -10.38 -3.98
CA TYR A 84 -23.72 -10.39 -3.57
C TYR A 84 -23.20 -8.96 -3.51
N LYS A 85 -22.68 -8.58 -2.34
CA LYS A 85 -22.09 -7.29 -2.08
C LYS A 85 -21.02 -7.48 -1.02
N ASP A 86 -19.76 -7.23 -1.38
CA ASP A 86 -18.63 -7.44 -0.48
C ASP A 86 -17.55 -6.40 -0.75
N VAL A 87 -16.83 -5.98 0.30
CA VAL A 87 -15.74 -5.02 0.18
C VAL A 87 -14.43 -5.79 0.14
N LYS A 88 -13.69 -5.65 -0.96
CA LYS A 88 -12.45 -6.39 -1.20
C LYS A 88 -11.32 -5.49 -1.65
N LEU A 89 -10.11 -5.87 -1.26
CA LEU A 89 -8.89 -5.32 -1.83
C LEU A 89 -8.66 -5.96 -3.20
N ILE A 90 -8.68 -5.15 -4.25
CA ILE A 90 -8.55 -5.62 -5.63
C ILE A 90 -7.36 -4.95 -6.30
N SER A 91 -6.60 -5.76 -7.03
CA SER A 91 -5.58 -5.30 -7.97
C SER A 91 -6.17 -5.29 -9.37
N SER A 92 -6.20 -4.15 -10.03
CA SER A 92 -6.76 -3.98 -11.38
C SER A 92 -5.93 -3.00 -12.22
N PHE A 93 -6.23 -2.91 -13.52
CA PHE A 93 -5.54 -2.01 -14.46
C PHE A 93 -6.29 -0.69 -14.70
N HIS A 94 -7.29 -0.39 -13.87
CA HIS A 94 -8.02 0.87 -13.96
C HIS A 94 -7.16 2.03 -13.44
N ASP A 95 -7.44 3.22 -13.95
CA ASP A 95 -6.90 4.45 -13.38
C ASP A 95 -7.41 4.64 -11.96
N ARG A 96 -6.62 5.30 -11.11
CA ARG A 96 -6.96 5.58 -9.73
C ARG A 96 -7.30 7.06 -9.56
N LYS A 97 -8.36 7.34 -8.83
CA LYS A 97 -8.76 8.69 -8.45
C LYS A 97 -8.64 8.86 -6.93
N ASN A 98 -8.07 10.00 -6.52
CA ASN A 98 -7.84 10.32 -5.10
C ASN A 98 -7.13 9.20 -4.33
N TYR A 99 -6.17 8.53 -4.98
CA TYR A 99 -5.44 7.41 -4.40
C TYR A 99 -4.44 7.90 -3.36
N VAL A 100 -4.58 7.39 -2.12
CA VAL A 100 -3.71 7.76 -1.01
C VAL A 100 -2.57 6.76 -0.91
N VAL A 101 -1.33 7.25 -0.99
CA VAL A 101 -0.15 6.39 -1.04
C VAL A 101 1.07 7.05 -0.40
N HIS A 102 1.91 6.25 0.25
CA HIS A 102 3.20 6.69 0.76
C HIS A 102 4.17 6.98 -0.40
N ALA A 103 4.97 8.05 -0.30
CA ALA A 103 5.89 8.50 -1.35
C ALA A 103 6.83 7.40 -1.86
N LYS A 104 7.32 6.50 -1.00
CA LYS A 104 8.14 5.34 -1.42
C LYS A 104 7.42 4.41 -2.39
N ASN A 105 6.16 4.08 -2.09
CA ASN A 105 5.36 3.23 -2.96
C ASN A 105 4.97 3.94 -4.25
N LEU A 106 4.65 5.25 -4.15
CA LEU A 106 4.35 6.06 -5.33
C LEU A 106 5.55 6.13 -6.27
N LYS A 107 6.76 6.35 -5.73
CA LYS A 107 7.98 6.33 -6.53
C LYS A 107 8.17 4.99 -7.24
N LEU A 108 7.99 3.88 -6.52
CA LEU A 108 8.05 2.55 -7.13
C LEU A 108 7.03 2.40 -8.27
N TYR A 109 5.80 2.87 -8.10
CA TYR A 109 4.78 2.80 -9.14
C TYR A 109 5.17 3.62 -10.38
N VAL A 110 5.73 4.81 -10.17
CA VAL A 110 6.22 5.68 -11.26
C VAL A 110 7.42 5.04 -11.96
N ASP A 111 8.38 4.51 -11.22
CA ASP A 111 9.56 3.81 -11.76
C ASP A 111 9.15 2.57 -12.59
N LEU A 112 8.05 1.93 -12.23
CA LEU A 112 7.45 0.81 -12.98
C LEU A 112 6.57 1.27 -14.16
N GLY A 113 6.33 2.58 -14.31
CA GLY A 113 5.72 3.17 -15.48
C GLY A 113 4.30 3.73 -15.32
N LEU A 114 3.71 3.71 -14.12
CA LEU A 114 2.48 4.46 -13.85
C LEU A 114 2.75 5.96 -13.99
N LYS A 115 1.71 6.71 -14.33
CA LYS A 115 1.81 8.17 -14.45
C LYS A 115 0.97 8.85 -13.38
N ILE A 116 1.50 9.92 -12.80
CA ILE A 116 0.76 10.81 -11.92
C ILE A 116 0.09 11.85 -12.80
N ASP A 117 -1.24 11.89 -12.78
CA ASP A 117 -2.01 12.91 -13.52
C ASP A 117 -2.16 14.18 -12.68
N LYS A 118 -2.42 14.03 -11.38
CA LYS A 118 -2.64 15.15 -10.47
C LYS A 118 -2.29 14.76 -9.04
N ILE A 119 -1.69 15.67 -8.29
CA ILE A 119 -1.53 15.56 -6.84
C ILE A 119 -2.52 16.54 -6.20
N SER A 120 -3.40 16.05 -5.35
CA SER A 120 -4.45 16.82 -4.69
C SER A 120 -4.03 17.32 -3.32
N ARG A 121 -3.40 16.48 -2.52
CA ARG A 121 -2.93 16.81 -1.16
C ARG A 121 -1.65 16.06 -0.85
N ILE A 122 -0.80 16.66 -0.02
CA ILE A 122 0.40 16.03 0.51
C ILE A 122 0.43 16.26 2.02
N LEU A 123 0.58 15.18 2.76
CA LEU A 123 0.86 15.19 4.19
C LEU A 123 2.34 14.93 4.40
N LYS A 124 3.04 15.90 4.96
CA LYS A 124 4.43 15.83 5.37
C LYS A 124 4.50 15.41 6.84
N PHE A 125 5.51 14.62 7.23
CA PHE A 125 5.74 14.21 8.61
C PHE A 125 7.21 13.90 8.85
N LYS A 126 7.62 13.89 10.12
CA LYS A 126 8.91 13.32 10.52
C LYS A 126 8.81 11.81 10.61
N GLN A 127 9.85 11.13 10.15
CA GLN A 127 9.95 9.68 10.17
C GLN A 127 11.21 9.18 10.86
N SER A 128 11.12 8.03 11.51
CA SER A 128 12.22 7.42 12.24
C SER A 128 12.06 5.90 12.24
N ASN A 129 13.17 5.19 12.43
CA ASN A 129 13.19 3.73 12.57
C ASN A 129 12.99 3.27 14.03
N PHE A 130 12.13 3.94 14.77
CA PHE A 130 11.96 3.74 16.22
C PHE A 130 11.56 2.30 16.63
N ILE A 131 10.98 1.53 15.72
CA ILE A 131 10.63 0.12 15.95
C ILE A 131 11.82 -0.82 15.70
N ALA A 132 12.82 -0.42 14.93
CA ALA A 132 13.93 -1.28 14.52
C ALA A 132 14.67 -1.92 15.72
N PRO A 133 15.04 -1.19 16.80
CA PRO A 133 15.70 -1.81 17.95
C PRO A 133 14.89 -2.91 18.63
N PHE A 134 13.56 -2.74 18.68
CA PHE A 134 12.65 -3.77 19.23
C PHE A 134 12.63 -5.02 18.34
N ILE A 135 12.53 -4.85 17.03
CA ILE A 135 12.55 -5.95 16.06
C ILE A 135 13.87 -6.72 16.12
N GLU A 136 15.00 -5.99 16.17
CA GLU A 136 16.33 -6.60 16.31
C GLU A 136 16.43 -7.43 17.59
N LYS A 137 16.00 -6.88 18.73
CA LYS A 137 15.98 -7.61 20.01
C LYS A 137 15.14 -8.87 19.93
N CYS A 138 13.94 -8.81 19.38
CA CYS A 138 13.07 -9.97 19.20
C CYS A 138 13.68 -11.03 18.26
N THR A 139 14.35 -10.58 17.19
CA THR A 139 15.03 -11.46 16.23
C THR A 139 16.19 -12.20 16.88
N LEU A 140 17.04 -11.49 17.61
CA LEU A 140 18.15 -12.08 18.38
C LEU A 140 17.65 -13.07 19.45
N SER A 141 16.60 -12.68 20.18
CA SER A 141 15.98 -13.56 21.18
C SER A 141 15.46 -14.85 20.54
N ARG A 142 14.83 -14.76 19.35
CA ARG A 142 14.38 -15.93 18.59
C ARG A 142 15.54 -16.82 18.13
N GLN A 143 16.63 -16.22 17.66
CA GLN A 143 17.82 -16.96 17.23
C GLN A 143 18.50 -17.70 18.38
N ASN A 144 18.47 -17.09 19.58
CA ASN A 144 19.06 -17.65 20.80
C ASN A 144 18.11 -18.57 21.59
N SER A 145 16.89 -18.76 21.11
CA SER A 145 15.88 -19.62 21.75
C SER A 145 16.33 -21.08 21.77
N LYS A 146 16.21 -21.73 22.93
CA LYS A 146 16.59 -23.13 23.11
C LYS A 146 15.43 -24.10 22.86
N THR A 147 14.21 -23.59 22.97
CA THR A 147 12.98 -24.39 22.82
C THR A 147 12.12 -23.89 21.66
N LYS A 148 11.37 -24.81 21.05
CA LYS A 148 10.40 -24.46 20.01
C LYS A 148 9.33 -23.47 20.53
N PHE A 149 8.92 -23.60 21.79
CA PHE A 149 7.95 -22.72 22.42
C PHE A 149 8.46 -21.27 22.47
N GLU A 150 9.68 -21.04 22.95
CA GLU A 150 10.30 -19.70 22.96
C GLU A 150 10.42 -19.12 21.56
N MET A 151 10.87 -19.92 20.58
CA MET A 151 10.98 -19.50 19.19
C MET A 151 9.62 -19.04 18.62
N ASP A 152 8.55 -19.78 18.89
CA ASP A 152 7.20 -19.47 18.45
C ASP A 152 6.65 -18.20 19.14
N GLN A 153 6.98 -17.97 20.41
CA GLN A 153 6.60 -16.74 21.12
C GLN A 153 7.25 -15.50 20.50
N PHE A 154 8.57 -15.53 20.28
CA PHE A 154 9.27 -14.41 19.65
C PHE A 154 8.85 -14.20 18.18
N LYS A 155 8.48 -15.26 17.48
CA LYS A 155 7.91 -15.14 16.14
C LYS A 155 6.58 -14.39 16.14
N LYS A 156 5.70 -14.69 17.10
CA LYS A 156 4.40 -14.00 17.24
C LYS A 156 4.56 -12.50 17.55
N LEU A 157 5.58 -12.10 18.30
CA LEU A 157 5.84 -10.70 18.63
C LEU A 157 6.29 -9.86 17.42
N VAL A 158 6.80 -10.49 16.37
CA VAL A 158 7.34 -9.82 15.17
C VAL A 158 6.40 -9.92 13.98
N CYS A 159 5.50 -10.91 13.95
CA CYS A 159 4.55 -11.16 12.87
C CYS A 159 3.16 -10.62 13.24
N PHE A 160 2.97 -9.29 13.17
CA PHE A 160 1.65 -8.67 13.10
C PHE A 160 1.41 -8.14 11.70
#